data_e733d8e9e2425bffe6ca52fbf17b5b22
#
_entry.id   e733d8e9e2425bffe6ca52fbf17b5b22
#
_cell.length_a   1.000
_cell.length_b   1.000
_cell.length_c   1.000
_cell.angle_alpha   90.00
_cell.angle_beta   90.00
_cell.angle_gamma   90.00
#
_symmetry.space_group_name_H-M   'P 1'
#
loop_
_entity.id
_entity.type
_entity.pdbx_description
1 polymer ?
#
loop_
_entity_poly.entity_id
_entity_poly.type
_entity_poly.pdbx_seq_one_letter_code
_entity_poly.pdbx_strand_id
1 'polypeptide(L)'
;CTHNSRRSHLSQVWAQTMANYFNIKNVFCYSGGTEATALFPMVAETLQNSGFQINTISKNENPVYSIKYSNNEHPIIGFSKKLDDEFNPKSEFAAIMTCSQADGGCPFIAGAEKRIPITFEDPKIFDSTPQQAEKYNERSMQIATELFHVFSQINS
;
A
#
# COMPACT_ATOMS: atom_id res chain seq x y z
N CYS A 1 7.84 -3.59 2.72
CA CYS A 1 8.64 -2.83 1.76
C CYS A 1 9.76 -2.08 2.48
N THR A 2 10.91 -1.88 1.83
CA THR A 2 12.05 -1.21 2.49
C THR A 2 11.75 0.25 2.80
N HIS A 3 11.45 1.04 1.78
CA HIS A 3 11.32 2.51 1.92
C HIS A 3 9.89 3.00 2.20
N ASN A 4 8.89 2.12 2.21
CA ASN A 4 7.48 2.50 2.30
C ASN A 4 7.14 3.68 1.36
N SER A 5 7.41 3.50 0.08
CA SER A 5 7.32 4.56 -0.93
C SER A 5 6.40 4.21 -2.12
N ARG A 6 6.39 2.96 -2.58
CA ARG A 6 5.69 2.54 -3.80
C ARG A 6 4.74 1.36 -3.59
N ARG A 7 5.24 0.13 -3.70
CA ARG A 7 4.43 -1.12 -3.68
C ARG A 7 3.58 -1.28 -2.43
N SER A 8 4.10 -0.94 -1.27
CA SER A 8 3.37 -1.04 0.00
C SER A 8 2.19 -0.08 0.07
N HIS A 9 2.30 1.12 -0.50
CA HIS A 9 1.16 2.04 -0.57
C HIS A 9 0.10 1.57 -1.56
N LEU A 10 0.51 1.13 -2.74
CA LEU A 10 -0.43 0.53 -3.71
C LEU A 10 -1.16 -0.66 -3.09
N SER A 11 -0.45 -1.52 -2.36
CA SER A 11 -1.04 -2.67 -1.69
C SER A 11 -2.00 -2.27 -0.57
N GLN A 12 -1.65 -1.29 0.26
CA GLN A 12 -2.55 -0.76 1.30
C GLN A 12 -3.85 -0.24 0.71
N VAL A 13 -3.75 0.59 -0.34
CA VAL A 13 -4.90 1.24 -0.96
C VAL A 13 -5.81 0.21 -1.63
N TRP A 14 -5.25 -0.68 -2.44
CA TRP A 14 -6.04 -1.71 -3.11
C TRP A 14 -6.63 -2.73 -2.13
N ALA A 15 -5.91 -3.13 -1.09
CA ALA A 15 -6.44 -4.03 -0.07
C ALA A 15 -7.65 -3.44 0.65
N GLN A 16 -7.57 -2.18 1.08
CA GLN A 16 -8.71 -1.52 1.72
C GLN A 16 -9.89 -1.36 0.77
N THR A 17 -9.62 -1.04 -0.48
CA THR A 17 -10.65 -0.92 -1.52
C THR A 17 -11.34 -2.27 -1.76
N MET A 18 -10.58 -3.37 -1.83
CA MET A 18 -11.13 -4.71 -2.05
C MET A 18 -11.92 -5.22 -0.84
N ALA A 19 -11.47 -4.91 0.39
CA ALA A 19 -12.23 -5.23 1.59
C ALA A 19 -13.62 -4.56 1.55
N ASN A 20 -13.69 -3.30 1.14
CA ASN A 20 -14.96 -2.60 0.96
C ASN A 20 -15.79 -3.21 -0.18
N TYR A 21 -15.18 -3.46 -1.34
CA TYR A 21 -15.86 -4.04 -2.50
C TYR A 21 -16.55 -5.37 -2.17
N PHE A 22 -15.88 -6.25 -1.43
CA PHE A 22 -16.43 -7.53 -0.99
C PHE A 22 -17.24 -7.45 0.31
N ASN A 23 -17.49 -6.24 0.84
CA ASN A 23 -18.24 -6.01 2.07
C ASN A 23 -17.67 -6.75 3.29
N ILE A 24 -16.36 -6.90 3.35
CA ILE A 24 -15.66 -7.51 4.48
C ILE A 24 -15.48 -6.46 5.56
N LYS A 25 -16.12 -6.66 6.70
CA LYS A 25 -16.12 -5.70 7.82
C LYS A 25 -14.89 -5.86 8.71
N ASN A 26 -14.58 -4.79 9.44
CA ASN A 26 -13.52 -4.75 10.46
C ASN A 26 -12.11 -5.07 9.90
N VAL A 27 -11.87 -4.71 8.65
CA VAL A 27 -10.55 -4.78 8.02
C VAL A 27 -9.98 -3.38 7.89
N PHE A 28 -8.80 -3.17 8.44
CA PHE A 28 -8.06 -1.91 8.38
C PHE A 28 -6.68 -2.17 7.80
N CYS A 29 -6.35 -1.53 6.68
CA CYS A 29 -5.11 -1.75 5.96
C CYS A 29 -4.12 -0.61 6.21
N TYR A 30 -2.90 -0.98 6.55
CA TYR A 30 -1.79 -0.06 6.85
C TYR A 30 -0.62 -0.36 5.93
N SER A 31 0.37 0.52 5.92
CA SER A 31 1.64 0.29 5.26
C SER A 31 2.80 0.66 6.16
N GLY A 32 3.96 0.08 5.89
CA GLY A 32 5.18 0.39 6.61
C GLY A 32 6.41 -0.14 5.88
N GLY A 33 7.57 0.31 6.30
CA GLY A 33 8.85 -0.13 5.79
C GLY A 33 9.88 -0.29 6.88
N THR A 34 11.07 -0.71 6.52
CA THR A 34 12.22 -0.70 7.42
C THR A 34 12.77 0.72 7.59
N GLU A 35 12.47 1.59 6.62
CA GLU A 35 12.81 3.01 6.60
C GLU A 35 11.58 3.84 6.25
N ALA A 36 11.57 5.10 6.67
CA ALA A 36 10.59 6.09 6.25
C ALA A 36 11.25 7.08 5.27
N THR A 37 10.61 7.31 4.14
CA THR A 37 11.04 8.26 3.12
C THR A 37 9.89 9.19 2.73
N ALA A 38 9.22 8.93 1.62
CA ALA A 38 7.99 9.60 1.20
C ALA A 38 7.20 8.68 0.26
N LEU A 39 5.88 8.82 0.27
CA LEU A 39 5.03 8.24 -0.77
C LEU A 39 5.43 8.87 -2.11
N PHE A 40 5.87 8.06 -3.06
CA PHE A 40 6.40 8.55 -4.34
C PHE A 40 5.29 9.20 -5.17
N PRO A 41 5.50 10.42 -5.72
CA PRO A 41 4.44 11.17 -6.40
C PRO A 41 3.72 10.41 -7.53
N MET A 42 4.44 9.60 -8.30
CA MET A 42 3.87 8.80 -9.38
C MET A 42 2.86 7.76 -8.85
N VAL A 43 3.00 7.29 -7.61
CA VAL A 43 2.01 6.41 -6.97
C VAL A 43 0.68 7.13 -6.79
N ALA A 44 0.72 8.36 -6.27
CA ALA A 44 -0.48 9.18 -6.09
C ALA A 44 -1.13 9.47 -7.44
N GLU A 45 -0.36 9.86 -8.45
CA GLU A 45 -0.85 10.11 -9.80
C GLU A 45 -1.49 8.86 -10.42
N THR A 46 -0.85 7.70 -10.28
CA THR A 46 -1.37 6.42 -10.77
C THR A 46 -2.72 6.08 -10.13
N LEU A 47 -2.86 6.29 -8.83
CA LEU A 47 -4.11 6.07 -8.11
C LEU A 47 -5.19 7.08 -8.55
N GLN A 48 -4.85 8.35 -8.72
CA GLN A 48 -5.78 9.35 -9.25
C GLN A 48 -6.30 8.97 -10.64
N ASN A 49 -5.43 8.52 -11.52
CA ASN A 49 -5.79 8.05 -12.86
C ASN A 49 -6.69 6.81 -12.83
N SER A 50 -6.64 6.03 -11.76
CA SER A 50 -7.54 4.89 -11.53
C SER A 50 -8.88 5.28 -10.89
N GLY A 51 -9.09 6.56 -10.57
CA GLY A 51 -10.35 7.09 -10.04
C GLY A 51 -10.36 7.42 -8.55
N PHE A 52 -9.24 7.23 -7.84
CA PHE A 52 -9.15 7.63 -6.43
C PHE A 52 -9.09 9.16 -6.31
N GLN A 53 -9.77 9.69 -5.29
CA GLN A 53 -9.64 11.10 -4.92
C GLN A 53 -8.53 11.25 -3.89
N ILE A 54 -7.50 12.01 -4.23
CA ILE A 54 -6.33 12.21 -3.38
C ILE A 54 -6.18 13.68 -3.02
N ASN A 55 -6.11 13.95 -1.72
CA ASN A 55 -5.85 15.28 -1.19
C ASN A 55 -4.61 15.24 -0.28
N THR A 56 -3.76 16.23 -0.38
CA THR A 56 -2.61 16.39 0.50
C THR A 56 -3.06 17.08 1.80
N ILE A 57 -2.90 16.39 2.94
CA ILE A 57 -3.26 16.92 4.26
C ILE A 57 -2.14 17.77 4.83
N SER A 58 -0.89 17.33 4.67
CA SER A 58 0.28 18.08 5.10
C SER A 58 1.32 18.17 3.98
N LYS A 59 1.99 19.32 3.88
CA LYS A 59 3.00 19.59 2.85
C LYS A 59 4.37 19.71 3.53
N ASN A 60 5.15 18.66 3.48
CA ASN A 60 6.51 18.60 3.96
C ASN A 60 7.30 17.57 3.12
N GLU A 61 8.49 17.19 3.53
CA GLU A 61 9.33 16.21 2.82
C GLU A 61 8.72 14.80 2.81
N ASN A 62 7.83 14.50 3.76
CA ASN A 62 7.06 13.25 3.83
C ASN A 62 5.56 13.61 3.94
N PRO A 63 4.89 13.98 2.85
CA PRO A 63 3.51 14.43 2.88
C PRO A 63 2.54 13.35 3.34
N VAL A 64 1.48 13.77 4.03
CA VAL A 64 0.35 12.91 4.39
C VAL A 64 -0.77 13.12 3.39
N TYR A 65 -1.28 12.02 2.85
CA TYR A 65 -2.36 12.02 1.87
C TYR A 65 -3.64 11.41 2.43
N SER A 66 -4.76 12.00 2.05
CA SER A 66 -6.09 11.42 2.18
C SER A 66 -6.47 10.79 0.83
N ILE A 67 -6.72 9.50 0.81
CA ILE A 67 -7.00 8.72 -0.41
C ILE A 67 -8.39 8.11 -0.27
N LYS A 68 -9.34 8.53 -1.11
CA LYS A 68 -10.72 8.07 -1.07
C LYS A 68 -11.06 7.23 -2.30
N TYR A 69 -11.63 6.06 -2.06
CA TYR A 69 -12.20 5.18 -3.09
C TYR A 69 -13.72 5.31 -3.21
N SER A 70 -14.37 6.00 -2.27
CA SER A 70 -15.82 6.23 -2.26
C SER A 70 -16.14 7.52 -1.50
N ASN A 71 -17.21 8.20 -1.90
CA ASN A 71 -17.68 9.41 -1.21
C ASN A 71 -18.22 9.12 0.20
N ASN A 72 -18.70 7.91 0.44
CA ASN A 72 -19.38 7.51 1.66
C ASN A 72 -18.48 6.78 2.66
N GLU A 73 -17.23 6.54 2.30
CA GLU A 73 -16.28 5.83 3.14
C GLU A 73 -15.20 6.75 3.69
N HIS A 74 -14.61 6.36 4.81
CA HIS A 74 -13.49 7.08 5.40
C HIS A 74 -12.28 7.03 4.46
N PRO A 75 -11.48 8.10 4.41
CA PRO A 75 -10.27 8.10 3.61
C PRO A 75 -9.23 7.13 4.15
N ILE A 76 -8.45 6.56 3.24
CA ILE A 76 -7.20 5.89 3.58
C ILE A 76 -6.15 6.96 3.82
N ILE A 77 -5.42 6.88 4.93
CA ILE A 77 -4.32 7.79 5.23
C ILE A 77 -3.02 7.17 4.76
N GLY A 78 -2.37 7.82 3.80
CA GLY A 78 -1.13 7.38 3.19
C GLY A 78 0.02 8.34 3.47
N PHE A 79 1.06 7.85 4.11
CA PHE A 79 2.35 8.53 4.28
C PHE A 79 3.44 7.49 4.54
N SER A 80 4.67 7.83 4.21
CA SER A 80 5.79 6.91 4.45
C SER A 80 6.12 6.85 5.93
N LYS A 81 6.27 5.64 6.46
CA LYS A 81 6.55 5.37 7.87
C LYS A 81 7.24 4.03 8.08
N LYS A 82 7.90 3.91 9.19
CA LYS A 82 8.42 2.61 9.63
C LYS A 82 7.28 1.69 10.03
N LEU A 83 7.56 0.39 10.01
CA LEU A 83 6.58 -0.62 10.38
C LEU A 83 6.10 -0.46 11.83
N ASP A 84 6.98 -0.05 12.73
CA ASP A 84 6.72 0.17 14.16
C ASP A 84 6.23 1.60 14.51
N ASP A 85 5.88 2.41 13.50
CA ASP A 85 5.29 3.73 13.70
C ASP A 85 4.03 3.64 14.59
N GLU A 86 3.79 4.68 15.39
CA GLU A 86 2.64 4.73 16.32
C GLU A 86 1.29 4.67 15.60
N PHE A 87 1.24 5.10 14.35
CA PHE A 87 0.04 5.03 13.52
C PHE A 87 -0.34 3.58 13.15
N ASN A 88 0.62 2.67 13.12
CA ASN A 88 0.41 1.28 12.73
C ASN A 88 -0.01 0.40 13.93
N PRO A 89 -0.77 -0.68 13.69
CA PRO A 89 -1.12 -1.63 14.74
C PRO A 89 0.13 -2.28 15.35
N LYS A 90 0.08 -2.55 16.65
CA LYS A 90 1.19 -3.17 17.39
C LYS A 90 1.04 -4.69 17.52
N SER A 91 -0.18 -5.21 17.33
CA SER A 91 -0.51 -6.63 17.45
C SER A 91 -1.75 -6.97 16.62
N GLU A 92 -2.07 -8.25 16.54
CA GLU A 92 -3.29 -8.76 15.88
C GLU A 92 -3.41 -8.36 14.41
N PHE A 93 -2.29 -8.43 13.67
CA PHE A 93 -2.27 -8.12 12.23
C PHE A 93 -1.52 -9.18 11.43
N ALA A 94 -1.87 -9.29 10.16
CA ALA A 94 -1.11 -10.04 9.17
C ALA A 94 -0.19 -9.09 8.40
N ALA A 95 1.07 -9.45 8.24
CA ALA A 95 2.05 -8.67 7.50
C ALA A 95 2.20 -9.21 6.08
N ILE A 96 1.78 -8.42 5.10
CA ILE A 96 1.98 -8.75 3.67
C ILE A 96 3.32 -8.17 3.22
N MET A 97 4.23 -9.04 2.81
CA MET A 97 5.58 -8.67 2.37
C MET A 97 5.56 -8.41 0.85
N THR A 98 5.60 -7.15 0.44
CA THR A 98 5.42 -6.75 -0.95
C THR A 98 6.69 -6.74 -1.79
N CYS A 99 7.85 -6.91 -1.19
CA CYS A 99 9.11 -7.05 -1.91
C CYS A 99 9.96 -8.18 -1.31
N SER A 100 10.71 -8.86 -2.19
CA SER A 100 11.58 -9.98 -1.79
C SER A 100 12.70 -9.55 -0.83
N GLN A 101 13.22 -8.34 -0.98
CA GLN A 101 14.26 -7.80 -0.07
C GLN A 101 13.72 -7.60 1.35
N ALA A 102 12.50 -7.06 1.49
CA ALA A 102 11.87 -6.91 2.79
C ALA A 102 11.51 -8.27 3.39
N ASP A 103 11.12 -9.23 2.56
CA ASP A 103 10.84 -10.59 3.01
C ASP A 103 12.10 -11.30 3.50
N GLY A 104 13.20 -11.21 2.76
CA GLY A 104 14.48 -11.82 3.13
C GLY A 104 15.24 -11.07 4.24
N GLY A 105 15.15 -9.74 4.26
CA GLY A 105 15.90 -8.87 5.18
C GLY A 105 15.20 -8.57 6.50
N CYS A 106 13.91 -8.92 6.65
CA CYS A 106 13.12 -8.70 7.84
C CYS A 106 12.45 -10.02 8.29
N PRO A 107 13.21 -10.97 8.84
CA PRO A 107 12.72 -12.30 9.18
C PRO A 107 11.68 -12.30 10.31
N PHE A 108 11.64 -11.24 11.10
CA PHE A 108 10.73 -11.12 12.24
C PHE A 108 10.02 -9.76 12.20
N ILE A 109 8.68 -9.80 12.32
CA ILE A 109 7.83 -8.61 12.44
C ILE A 109 7.10 -8.71 13.77
N ALA A 110 7.49 -7.89 14.72
CA ALA A 110 6.91 -7.87 16.06
C ALA A 110 5.40 -7.60 15.99
N GLY A 111 4.62 -8.43 16.67
CA GLY A 111 3.16 -8.29 16.76
C GLY A 111 2.38 -8.90 15.60
N ALA A 112 3.04 -9.31 14.51
CA ALA A 112 2.36 -9.98 13.41
C ALA A 112 1.98 -11.43 13.77
N GLU A 113 0.72 -11.80 13.54
CA GLU A 113 0.26 -13.18 13.70
C GLU A 113 0.69 -14.06 12.53
N LYS A 114 0.74 -13.46 11.34
CA LYS A 114 1.18 -14.13 10.10
C LYS A 114 2.02 -13.19 9.26
N ARG A 115 2.96 -13.78 8.56
CA ARG A 115 3.77 -13.13 7.54
C ARG A 115 3.49 -13.79 6.21
N ILE A 116 2.97 -13.01 5.24
CA ILE A 116 2.48 -13.52 3.96
C ILE A 116 3.26 -12.83 2.83
N PRO A 117 4.15 -13.53 2.13
CA PRO A 117 4.84 -12.94 0.98
C PRO A 117 3.88 -12.88 -0.22
N ILE A 118 3.63 -11.66 -0.70
CA ILE A 118 2.96 -11.38 -1.97
C ILE A 118 3.82 -10.35 -2.66
N THR A 119 4.87 -10.79 -3.31
CA THR A 119 5.94 -9.93 -3.82
C THR A 119 5.67 -9.45 -5.24
N PHE A 120 6.08 -8.21 -5.52
CA PHE A 120 5.97 -7.56 -6.81
C PHE A 120 7.30 -6.95 -7.21
N GLU A 121 7.59 -6.89 -8.49
CA GLU A 121 8.74 -6.16 -9.01
C GLU A 121 8.61 -4.66 -8.74
N ASP A 122 9.75 -4.01 -8.46
CA ASP A 122 9.75 -2.58 -8.14
C ASP A 122 9.63 -1.75 -9.43
N PRO A 123 8.60 -0.91 -9.57
CA PRO A 123 8.49 -0.03 -10.73
C PRO A 123 9.54 1.09 -10.74
N LYS A 124 10.31 1.26 -9.67
CA LYS A 124 11.37 2.27 -9.53
C LYS A 124 12.39 2.25 -10.67
N ILE A 125 12.66 1.09 -11.25
CA ILE A 125 13.60 0.98 -12.37
C ILE A 125 13.19 1.81 -13.60
N PHE A 126 11.92 2.18 -13.69
CA PHE A 126 11.38 3.01 -14.77
C PHE A 126 11.26 4.49 -14.40
N ASP A 127 11.69 4.88 -13.18
CA ASP A 127 11.66 6.29 -12.76
C ASP A 127 12.49 7.16 -13.72
N SER A 128 11.94 8.33 -14.06
CA SER A 128 12.55 9.27 -15.00
C SER A 128 12.74 8.72 -16.43
N THR A 129 11.96 7.72 -16.80
CA THR A 129 11.90 7.20 -18.19
C THR A 129 10.54 7.52 -18.83
N PRO A 130 10.44 7.47 -20.18
CA PRO A 130 9.15 7.65 -20.86
C PRO A 130 8.09 6.60 -20.51
N GLN A 131 8.50 5.43 -20.00
CA GLN A 131 7.59 4.34 -19.61
C GLN A 131 7.12 4.41 -18.16
N GLN A 132 7.56 5.40 -17.39
CA GLN A 132 7.27 5.48 -15.95
C GLN A 132 5.77 5.35 -15.64
N ALA A 133 4.94 6.19 -16.26
CA ALA A 133 3.50 6.20 -16.01
C ALA A 133 2.83 4.87 -16.37
N GLU A 134 3.18 4.29 -17.52
CA GLU A 134 2.68 2.99 -17.99
C GLU A 134 3.06 1.87 -17.03
N LYS A 135 4.32 1.81 -16.61
CA LYS A 135 4.83 0.76 -15.72
C LYS A 135 4.30 0.85 -14.30
N TYR A 136 4.07 2.05 -13.80
CA TYR A 136 3.39 2.24 -12.50
C TYR A 136 1.93 1.79 -12.58
N ASN A 137 1.23 2.12 -13.66
CA ASN A 137 -0.14 1.64 -13.87
C ASN A 137 -0.20 0.12 -13.99
N GLU A 138 0.69 -0.48 -14.77
CA GLU A 138 0.81 -1.95 -14.91
C GLU A 138 1.02 -2.61 -13.55
N ARG A 139 1.93 -2.08 -12.73
CA ARG A 139 2.17 -2.61 -11.39
C ARG A 139 0.99 -2.42 -10.46
N SER A 140 0.33 -1.27 -10.51
CA SER A 140 -0.87 -1.00 -9.73
C SER A 140 -1.99 -1.98 -10.07
N MET A 141 -2.23 -2.25 -11.35
CA MET A 141 -3.25 -3.20 -11.79
C MET A 141 -2.89 -4.65 -11.41
N GLN A 142 -1.64 -5.02 -11.46
CA GLN A 142 -1.18 -6.34 -10.99
C GLN A 142 -1.45 -6.52 -9.49
N ILE A 143 -1.13 -5.52 -8.69
CA ILE A 143 -1.40 -5.53 -7.24
C ILE A 143 -2.91 -5.60 -6.98
N ALA A 144 -3.69 -4.79 -7.68
CA ALA A 144 -5.15 -4.80 -7.57
C ALA A 144 -5.75 -6.19 -7.89
N THR A 145 -5.27 -6.83 -8.95
CA THR A 145 -5.73 -8.16 -9.38
C THR A 145 -5.42 -9.23 -8.33
N GLU A 146 -4.21 -9.23 -7.78
CA GLU A 146 -3.83 -10.18 -6.73
C GLU A 146 -4.67 -9.98 -5.47
N LEU A 147 -4.85 -8.74 -5.03
CA LEU A 147 -5.65 -8.45 -3.85
C LEU A 147 -7.15 -8.67 -4.07
N PHE A 148 -7.65 -8.45 -5.29
CA PHE A 148 -9.00 -8.86 -5.66
C PHE A 148 -9.18 -10.37 -5.45
N HIS A 149 -8.24 -11.17 -5.95
CA HIS A 149 -8.27 -12.63 -5.75
C HIS A 149 -8.24 -12.99 -4.26
N VAL A 150 -7.30 -12.43 -3.49
CA VAL A 150 -7.17 -12.70 -2.06
C VAL A 150 -8.47 -12.41 -1.31
N PHE A 151 -9.01 -11.20 -1.47
CA PHE A 151 -10.23 -10.80 -0.76
C PHE A 151 -11.48 -11.53 -1.24
N SER A 152 -11.52 -11.98 -2.50
CA SER A 152 -12.62 -12.81 -3.00
C SER A 152 -12.73 -14.19 -2.33
N GLN A 153 -11.64 -14.66 -1.71
CA GLN A 153 -11.59 -15.93 -1.00
C GLN A 153 -11.93 -15.81 0.50
N ILE A 154 -12.06 -14.59 1.01
CA ILE A 154 -12.39 -14.36 2.41
C ILE A 154 -13.92 -14.44 2.57
N ASN A 155 -14.37 -15.38 3.38
CA ASN A 155 -15.77 -15.46 3.74
C ASN A 155 -16.12 -14.38 4.76
N SER A 156 -17.10 -13.59 4.44
CA SER A 156 -17.62 -12.54 5.33
C SER A 156 -18.54 -13.11 6.40
#